data_12380d93f5e9a9282ce2255a9c3e15d2
#
_entry.id   12380d93f5e9a9282ce2255a9c3e15d2
#
_cell.length_a   1.000
_cell.length_b   1.000
_cell.length_c   1.000
_cell.angle_alpha   90.00
_cell.angle_beta   90.00
_cell.angle_gamma   90.00
#
_symmetry.space_group_name_H-M   'P 1'
#
loop_
_entity.id
_entity.type
_entity.pdbx_description
1 polymer ?
#
loop_
_entity_poly.entity_id
_entity_poly.type
_entity_poly.pdbx_seq_one_letter_code
_entity_poly.pdbx_strand_id
1 'polypeptide(L)'
;MNTQVLQGLLVPFLGTTLGAALVFFLKRDLPEKVQKGLSGFAAGVMVAASIWSLLIPALEGAADLGAWSLLPATIGFWLGILFLLLLDRLVPHVHLDGEQEGLRASLPRSMMVALAVALHNLPEGMAVGVVYAGSMQPEQVGSVSFASAFALAVGIALQNVPEGAIVAMPLRQAGMSRVKAFTLGMLSGAVEPLGALLTIGLAAVFAPMMPVMLSFAAGAMLYVVVEELV
;
A
#
# COMPACT_ATOMS: atom_id res chain seq x y z
N MET A 1 20.84 -6.30 5.60
CA MET A 1 19.91 -5.22 5.16
C MET A 1 20.55 -3.89 5.52
N ASN A 2 20.71 -2.96 4.57
CA ASN A 2 21.32 -1.65 4.80
C ASN A 2 20.35 -0.77 5.64
N THR A 3 20.89 0.12 6.47
CA THR A 3 20.11 1.07 7.29
C THR A 3 19.16 1.93 6.46
N GLN A 4 19.57 2.32 5.25
CA GLN A 4 18.73 3.08 4.32
C GLN A 4 17.49 2.32 3.86
N VAL A 5 17.62 1.00 3.60
CA VAL A 5 16.49 0.14 3.27
C VAL A 5 15.54 0.07 4.45
N LEU A 6 16.05 -0.22 5.65
CA LEU A 6 15.22 -0.29 6.86
C LEU A 6 14.46 1.02 7.12
N GLN A 7 15.12 2.16 6.98
CA GLN A 7 14.47 3.46 7.10
C GLN A 7 13.34 3.63 6.08
N GLY A 8 13.61 3.31 4.80
CA GLY A 8 12.61 3.40 3.74
C GLY A 8 11.38 2.52 3.96
N LEU A 9 11.56 1.31 4.50
CA LEU A 9 10.46 0.41 4.82
C LEU A 9 9.57 0.89 5.97
N LEU A 10 10.14 1.67 6.90
CA LEU A 10 9.41 2.19 8.06
C LEU A 10 8.70 3.53 7.77
N VAL A 11 9.13 4.25 6.74
CA VAL A 11 8.59 5.59 6.41
C VAL A 11 7.08 5.56 6.13
N PRO A 12 6.53 4.66 5.30
CA PRO A 12 5.08 4.54 5.10
C PRO A 12 4.32 4.28 6.41
N PHE A 13 4.74 3.28 7.17
CA PHE A 13 4.16 2.95 8.49
C PHE A 13 4.16 4.14 9.46
N LEU A 14 5.19 4.99 9.42
CA LEU A 14 5.21 6.22 10.22
C LEU A 14 4.12 7.21 9.76
N GLY A 15 3.82 7.26 8.45
CA GLY A 15 2.71 8.04 7.91
C GLY A 15 1.37 7.62 8.52
N THR A 16 1.02 6.34 8.43
CA THR A 16 -0.19 5.76 9.04
C THR A 16 -0.23 6.00 10.55
N THR A 17 0.89 5.82 11.23
CA THR A 17 1.02 6.06 12.68
C THR A 17 0.76 7.52 13.04
N LEU A 18 1.32 8.47 12.29
CA LEU A 18 1.09 9.91 12.48
C LEU A 18 -0.36 10.28 12.24
N GLY A 19 -0.97 9.71 11.20
CA GLY A 19 -2.39 9.89 10.91
C GLY A 19 -3.27 9.38 12.06
N ALA A 20 -3.04 8.17 12.51
CA ALA A 20 -3.75 7.59 13.66
C ALA A 20 -3.57 8.44 14.94
N ALA A 21 -2.40 9.06 15.13
CA ALA A 21 -2.14 9.91 16.29
C ALA A 21 -2.99 11.20 16.32
N LEU A 22 -3.60 11.61 15.22
CA LEU A 22 -4.52 12.75 15.20
C LEU A 22 -5.72 12.58 16.15
N VAL A 23 -6.08 11.35 16.50
CA VAL A 23 -7.14 11.03 17.49
C VAL A 23 -6.86 11.62 18.88
N PHE A 24 -5.60 11.93 19.22
CA PHE A 24 -5.25 12.57 20.49
C PHE A 24 -5.53 14.08 20.47
N PHE A 25 -5.50 14.72 19.32
CA PHE A 25 -5.59 16.16 19.14
C PHE A 25 -6.98 16.59 18.64
N LEU A 26 -7.55 15.85 17.70
CA LEU A 26 -8.86 16.17 17.13
C LEU A 26 -9.99 15.63 18.02
N LYS A 27 -11.03 16.46 18.19
CA LYS A 27 -12.22 16.11 18.97
C LYS A 27 -13.40 15.64 18.10
N ARG A 28 -13.37 15.95 16.82
CA ARG A 28 -14.41 15.63 15.82
C ARG A 28 -13.74 15.09 14.56
N ASP A 29 -14.54 14.41 13.74
CA ASP A 29 -14.09 13.99 12.42
C ASP A 29 -13.68 15.16 11.57
N LEU A 30 -12.85 14.86 10.59
CA LEU A 30 -12.53 15.80 9.52
C LEU A 30 -13.81 16.13 8.74
N PRO A 31 -14.02 17.40 8.34
CA PRO A 31 -15.13 17.75 7.48
C PRO A 31 -15.14 16.89 6.20
N GLU A 32 -16.32 16.50 5.72
CA GLU A 32 -16.48 15.63 4.56
C GLU A 32 -15.69 16.09 3.32
N LYS A 33 -15.70 17.42 3.07
CA LYS A 33 -14.93 18.01 1.96
C LYS A 33 -13.42 17.79 2.11
N VAL A 34 -12.92 17.82 3.35
CA VAL A 34 -11.50 17.58 3.65
C VAL A 34 -11.19 16.09 3.46
N GLN A 35 -12.06 15.21 3.96
CA GLN A 35 -11.88 13.77 3.74
C GLN A 35 -11.83 13.43 2.25
N LYS A 36 -12.80 13.88 1.45
CA LYS A 36 -12.82 13.68 -0.01
C LYS A 36 -11.58 14.24 -0.70
N GLY A 37 -11.10 15.42 -0.27
CA GLY A 37 -9.88 16.01 -0.81
C GLY A 37 -8.64 15.19 -0.49
N LEU A 38 -8.56 14.63 0.73
CA LEU A 38 -7.46 13.78 1.16
C LEU A 38 -7.49 12.41 0.46
N SER A 39 -8.68 11.81 0.29
CA SER A 39 -8.83 10.56 -0.48
C SER A 39 -8.44 10.76 -1.94
N GLY A 40 -8.88 11.85 -2.57
CA GLY A 40 -8.45 12.17 -3.94
C GLY A 40 -6.94 12.43 -4.08
N PHE A 41 -6.32 13.04 -3.06
CA PHE A 41 -4.86 13.19 -3.00
C PHE A 41 -4.17 11.82 -2.90
N ALA A 42 -4.64 10.95 -2.01
CA ALA A 42 -4.10 9.59 -1.85
C ALA A 42 -4.22 8.80 -3.15
N ALA A 43 -5.41 8.79 -3.79
CA ALA A 43 -5.61 8.17 -5.10
C ALA A 43 -4.62 8.68 -6.16
N GLY A 44 -4.41 9.99 -6.23
CA GLY A 44 -3.46 10.61 -7.15
C GLY A 44 -2.03 10.15 -6.93
N VAL A 45 -1.58 10.07 -5.67
CA VAL A 45 -0.25 9.56 -5.32
C VAL A 45 -0.11 8.08 -5.70
N MET A 46 -1.11 7.24 -5.39
CA MET A 46 -1.10 5.80 -5.73
C MET A 46 -1.05 5.58 -7.24
N VAL A 47 -1.85 6.31 -8.03
CA VAL A 47 -1.81 6.24 -9.50
C VAL A 47 -0.44 6.67 -10.02
N ALA A 48 0.10 7.78 -9.54
CA ALA A 48 1.43 8.26 -9.92
C ALA A 48 2.51 7.22 -9.58
N ALA A 49 2.50 6.67 -8.37
CA ALA A 49 3.43 5.63 -7.95
C ALA A 49 3.32 4.37 -8.82
N SER A 50 2.11 3.91 -9.12
CA SER A 50 1.86 2.74 -9.97
C SER A 50 2.43 2.91 -11.37
N ILE A 51 2.34 4.10 -11.95
CA ILE A 51 2.82 4.36 -13.31
C ILE A 51 4.33 4.60 -13.30
N TRP A 52 4.80 5.62 -12.57
CA TRP A 52 6.19 6.10 -12.69
C TRP A 52 7.19 5.28 -11.88
N SER A 53 6.79 4.75 -10.72
CA SER A 53 7.72 4.00 -9.88
C SER A 53 7.67 2.49 -10.08
N LEU A 54 6.62 1.96 -10.73
CA LEU A 54 6.42 0.53 -10.87
C LEU A 54 6.29 0.09 -12.34
N LEU A 55 5.29 0.57 -13.10
CA LEU A 55 5.06 0.10 -14.48
C LEU A 55 6.15 0.52 -15.45
N ILE A 56 6.59 1.78 -15.41
CA ILE A 56 7.66 2.24 -16.30
C ILE A 56 8.95 1.46 -16.06
N PRO A 57 9.47 1.33 -14.82
CA PRO A 57 10.63 0.49 -14.55
C PRO A 57 10.43 -0.99 -14.92
N ALA A 58 9.21 -1.53 -14.77
CA ALA A 58 8.92 -2.90 -15.21
C ALA A 58 9.09 -3.08 -16.72
N LEU A 59 8.60 -2.11 -17.51
CA LEU A 59 8.74 -2.13 -18.96
C LEU A 59 10.19 -1.95 -19.40
N GLU A 60 10.93 -1.05 -18.76
CA GLU A 60 12.35 -0.80 -19.02
C GLU A 60 13.20 -2.04 -18.68
N GLY A 61 12.92 -2.70 -17.56
CA GLY A 61 13.60 -3.92 -17.14
C GLY A 61 13.31 -5.15 -18.03
N ALA A 62 12.28 -5.07 -18.88
CA ALA A 62 11.93 -6.11 -19.84
C ALA A 62 12.32 -5.74 -21.30
N ALA A 63 13.01 -4.63 -21.53
CA ALA A 63 13.30 -4.10 -22.87
C ALA A 63 14.09 -5.08 -23.74
N ASP A 64 14.96 -5.89 -23.16
CA ASP A 64 15.76 -6.91 -23.85
C ASP A 64 14.93 -8.01 -24.54
N LEU A 65 13.65 -8.16 -24.13
CA LEU A 65 12.71 -9.09 -24.76
C LEU A 65 12.15 -8.59 -26.12
N GLY A 66 12.50 -7.38 -26.54
CA GLY A 66 12.09 -6.81 -27.83
C GLY A 66 10.55 -6.73 -27.95
N ALA A 67 9.97 -7.42 -28.96
CA ALA A 67 8.53 -7.44 -29.19
C ALA A 67 7.70 -8.03 -28.02
N TRP A 68 8.32 -8.80 -27.14
CA TRP A 68 7.68 -9.44 -25.97
C TRP A 68 7.85 -8.66 -24.68
N SER A 69 8.42 -7.45 -24.72
CA SER A 69 8.71 -6.62 -23.52
C SER A 69 7.46 -6.28 -22.70
N LEU A 70 6.29 -6.17 -23.33
CA LEU A 70 5.03 -5.90 -22.63
C LEU A 70 4.50 -7.11 -21.86
N LEU A 71 4.91 -8.33 -22.17
CA LEU A 71 4.32 -9.54 -21.63
C LEU A 71 4.54 -9.69 -20.10
N PRO A 72 5.78 -9.52 -19.57
CA PRO A 72 5.99 -9.58 -18.11
C PRO A 72 5.18 -8.55 -17.35
N ALA A 73 5.12 -7.31 -17.84
CA ALA A 73 4.36 -6.23 -17.23
C ALA A 73 2.86 -6.52 -17.24
N THR A 74 2.31 -7.01 -18.35
CA THR A 74 0.90 -7.37 -18.47
C THR A 74 0.53 -8.52 -17.53
N ILE A 75 1.33 -9.59 -17.49
CA ILE A 75 1.10 -10.74 -16.63
C ILE A 75 1.13 -10.31 -15.16
N GLY A 76 2.19 -9.60 -14.74
CA GLY A 76 2.34 -9.14 -13.36
C GLY A 76 1.17 -8.27 -12.93
N PHE A 77 0.80 -7.30 -13.78
CA PHE A 77 -0.32 -6.38 -13.51
C PHE A 77 -1.64 -7.11 -13.24
N TRP A 78 -2.04 -8.02 -14.11
CA TRP A 78 -3.25 -8.80 -13.91
C TRP A 78 -3.17 -9.74 -12.71
N LEU A 79 -2.01 -10.34 -12.45
CA LEU A 79 -1.82 -11.16 -11.25
C LEU A 79 -1.96 -10.33 -9.98
N GLY A 80 -1.49 -9.08 -9.97
CA GLY A 80 -1.67 -8.16 -8.83
C GLY A 80 -3.14 -7.85 -8.56
N ILE A 81 -3.90 -7.50 -9.61
CA ILE A 81 -5.35 -7.28 -9.50
C ILE A 81 -6.07 -8.54 -8.98
N LEU A 82 -5.80 -9.70 -9.59
CA LEU A 82 -6.44 -10.96 -9.19
C LEU A 82 -6.06 -11.38 -7.76
N PHE A 83 -4.84 -11.09 -7.33
CA PHE A 83 -4.39 -11.36 -5.96
C PHE A 83 -5.19 -10.54 -4.95
N LEU A 84 -5.36 -9.23 -5.18
CA LEU A 84 -6.14 -8.39 -4.28
C LEU A 84 -7.62 -8.78 -4.31
N LEU A 85 -8.20 -8.99 -5.47
CA LEU A 85 -9.58 -9.48 -5.61
C LEU A 85 -9.79 -10.81 -4.86
N LEU A 86 -8.79 -11.69 -4.83
CA LEU A 86 -8.85 -12.93 -4.06
C LEU A 86 -8.78 -12.66 -2.56
N LEU A 87 -7.87 -11.79 -2.10
CA LEU A 87 -7.76 -11.42 -0.68
C LEU A 87 -9.04 -10.80 -0.17
N ASP A 88 -9.62 -9.92 -0.94
CA ASP A 88 -10.87 -9.21 -0.68
C ASP A 88 -12.04 -10.18 -0.45
N ARG A 89 -12.12 -11.22 -1.27
CA ARG A 89 -13.11 -12.30 -1.10
C ARG A 89 -12.83 -13.24 0.09
N LEU A 90 -11.58 -13.34 0.54
CA LEU A 90 -11.20 -14.28 1.61
C LEU A 90 -11.13 -13.63 2.98
N VAL A 91 -10.69 -12.40 3.08
CA VAL A 91 -10.51 -11.72 4.36
C VAL A 91 -11.82 -11.05 4.78
N PRO A 92 -12.37 -11.37 5.97
CA PRO A 92 -13.58 -10.71 6.44
C PRO A 92 -13.28 -9.26 6.81
N HIS A 93 -13.88 -8.31 6.10
CA HIS A 93 -13.68 -6.88 6.34
C HIS A 93 -14.96 -6.06 6.07
N VAL A 94 -14.95 -4.80 6.48
CA VAL A 94 -16.06 -3.85 6.32
C VAL A 94 -15.50 -2.53 5.85
N HIS A 95 -16.00 -2.06 4.73
CA HIS A 95 -15.70 -0.72 4.21
C HIS A 95 -16.33 0.39 5.04
N LEU A 96 -15.88 1.62 4.86
CA LEU A 96 -16.35 2.77 5.65
C LEU A 96 -17.82 3.10 5.39
N ASP A 97 -18.35 2.80 4.22
CA ASP A 97 -19.77 2.91 3.85
C ASP A 97 -20.67 1.87 4.53
N GLY A 98 -20.07 0.79 5.07
CA GLY A 98 -20.74 -0.27 5.83
C GLY A 98 -20.96 -1.54 5.03
N GLU A 99 -20.54 -1.64 3.77
CA GLU A 99 -20.56 -2.89 3.03
C GLU A 99 -19.63 -3.91 3.65
N GLN A 100 -20.11 -5.15 3.76
CA GLN A 100 -19.33 -6.26 4.32
C GLN A 100 -18.91 -7.19 3.20
N GLU A 101 -17.59 -7.44 3.13
CA GLU A 101 -17.01 -8.35 2.18
C GLU A 101 -16.20 -9.45 2.86
N GLY A 102 -15.75 -10.43 2.06
CA GLY A 102 -14.99 -11.58 2.53
C GLY A 102 -15.84 -12.68 3.16
N LEU A 103 -15.16 -13.62 3.77
CA LEU A 103 -15.79 -14.77 4.45
C LEU A 103 -16.53 -14.30 5.71
N ARG A 104 -17.70 -14.90 5.98
CA ARG A 104 -18.46 -14.60 7.19
C ARG A 104 -17.64 -14.89 8.45
N ALA A 105 -17.43 -13.87 9.27
CA ALA A 105 -16.74 -13.99 10.55
C ALA A 105 -17.48 -13.23 11.63
N SER A 106 -17.42 -13.75 12.88
CA SER A 106 -17.97 -13.09 14.06
C SER A 106 -16.98 -12.12 14.70
N LEU A 107 -16.34 -11.28 13.88
CA LEU A 107 -15.37 -10.29 14.34
C LEU A 107 -16.09 -8.98 14.71
N PRO A 108 -15.59 -8.24 15.71
CA PRO A 108 -16.08 -6.88 15.99
C PRO A 108 -15.92 -5.99 14.75
N ARG A 109 -16.91 -5.12 14.49
CA ARG A 109 -16.88 -4.19 13.34
C ARG A 109 -15.58 -3.38 13.27
N SER A 110 -15.06 -2.94 14.40
CA SER A 110 -13.79 -2.21 14.49
C SER A 110 -12.58 -3.00 13.98
N MET A 111 -12.57 -4.31 14.20
CA MET A 111 -11.52 -5.18 13.69
C MET A 111 -11.67 -5.39 12.18
N MET A 112 -12.89 -5.52 11.69
CA MET A 112 -13.16 -5.65 10.26
C MET A 112 -12.76 -4.38 9.48
N VAL A 113 -13.01 -3.18 10.03
CA VAL A 113 -12.52 -1.92 9.45
C VAL A 113 -10.98 -1.87 9.45
N ALA A 114 -10.33 -2.28 10.54
CA ALA A 114 -8.86 -2.31 10.58
C ALA A 114 -8.27 -3.33 9.59
N LEU A 115 -8.99 -4.44 9.34
CA LEU A 115 -8.58 -5.43 8.33
C LEU A 115 -8.75 -4.90 6.91
N ALA A 116 -9.84 -4.16 6.60
CA ALA A 116 -10.01 -3.50 5.31
C ALA A 116 -8.79 -2.63 4.98
N VAL A 117 -8.44 -1.70 5.87
CA VAL A 117 -7.28 -0.82 5.66
C VAL A 117 -5.96 -1.60 5.63
N ALA A 118 -5.83 -2.67 6.41
CA ALA A 118 -4.64 -3.53 6.32
C ALA A 118 -4.51 -4.21 4.95
N LEU A 119 -5.62 -4.60 4.30
CA LEU A 119 -5.62 -5.13 2.94
C LEU A 119 -5.10 -4.10 1.92
N HIS A 120 -5.51 -2.83 2.08
CA HIS A 120 -5.07 -1.75 1.18
C HIS A 120 -3.60 -1.37 1.42
N ASN A 121 -3.14 -1.36 2.66
CA ASN A 121 -1.75 -1.06 3.02
C ASN A 121 -0.77 -2.17 2.59
N LEU A 122 -1.24 -3.40 2.35
CA LEU A 122 -0.38 -4.49 1.92
C LEU A 122 0.28 -4.24 0.55
N PRO A 123 -0.45 -3.86 -0.53
CA PRO A 123 0.13 -3.49 -1.81
C PRO A 123 1.12 -2.33 -1.72
N GLU A 124 0.87 -1.36 -0.86
CA GLU A 124 1.77 -0.22 -0.65
C GLU A 124 3.12 -0.67 -0.08
N GLY A 125 3.08 -1.52 0.95
CA GLY A 125 4.28 -2.14 1.48
C GLY A 125 5.02 -2.96 0.43
N MET A 126 4.29 -3.77 -0.36
CA MET A 126 4.87 -4.55 -1.45
C MET A 126 5.50 -3.67 -2.52
N ALA A 127 4.89 -2.54 -2.88
CA ALA A 127 5.42 -1.58 -3.83
C ALA A 127 6.76 -0.99 -3.35
N VAL A 128 6.81 -0.54 -2.10
CA VAL A 128 8.05 -0.06 -1.48
C VAL A 128 9.12 -1.16 -1.49
N GLY A 129 8.76 -2.37 -1.08
CA GLY A 129 9.67 -3.50 -1.02
C GLY A 129 10.28 -3.86 -2.37
N VAL A 130 9.47 -3.95 -3.44
CA VAL A 130 9.96 -4.32 -4.77
C VAL A 130 10.83 -3.23 -5.37
N VAL A 131 10.50 -1.94 -5.17
CA VAL A 131 11.32 -0.83 -5.68
C VAL A 131 12.66 -0.75 -4.94
N TYR A 132 12.69 -0.98 -3.61
CA TYR A 132 13.95 -1.11 -2.88
C TYR A 132 14.75 -2.34 -3.35
N ALA A 133 14.12 -3.48 -3.60
CA ALA A 133 14.78 -4.65 -4.15
C ALA A 133 15.39 -4.36 -5.53
N GLY A 134 14.65 -3.66 -6.40
CA GLY A 134 15.15 -3.21 -7.70
C GLY A 134 16.36 -2.28 -7.59
N SER A 135 16.33 -1.33 -6.64
CA SER A 135 17.46 -0.42 -6.41
C SER A 135 18.74 -1.13 -5.93
N MET A 136 18.62 -2.32 -5.36
CA MET A 136 19.75 -3.17 -4.97
C MET A 136 20.26 -4.06 -6.14
N GLN A 137 19.55 -4.10 -7.25
CA GLN A 137 19.85 -4.92 -8.42
C GLN A 137 19.86 -4.09 -9.73
N PRO A 138 20.74 -3.09 -9.83
CA PRO A 138 20.73 -2.12 -10.96
C PRO A 138 20.97 -2.77 -12.32
N GLU A 139 21.57 -3.96 -12.36
CA GLU A 139 21.79 -4.72 -13.62
C GLU A 139 20.47 -5.26 -14.21
N GLN A 140 19.42 -5.40 -13.38
CA GLN A 140 18.13 -5.96 -13.81
C GLN A 140 17.06 -4.89 -14.05
N VAL A 141 17.14 -3.77 -13.32
CA VAL A 141 16.19 -2.66 -13.44
C VAL A 141 16.97 -1.34 -13.29
N GLY A 142 17.71 -0.97 -14.34
CA GLY A 142 18.68 0.14 -14.31
C GLY A 142 18.08 1.51 -13.99
N SER A 143 16.77 1.70 -14.18
CA SER A 143 16.07 2.97 -13.86
C SER A 143 15.73 3.14 -12.38
N VAL A 144 15.80 2.08 -11.55
CA VAL A 144 15.44 2.14 -10.14
C VAL A 144 16.65 2.48 -9.28
N SER A 145 16.63 3.68 -8.69
CA SER A 145 17.67 4.14 -7.77
C SER A 145 17.18 4.13 -6.31
N PHE A 146 18.10 4.18 -5.33
CA PHE A 146 17.73 4.39 -3.93
C PHE A 146 16.98 5.70 -3.70
N ALA A 147 17.28 6.74 -4.47
CA ALA A 147 16.59 8.02 -4.39
C ALA A 147 15.14 7.90 -4.86
N SER A 148 14.88 7.18 -5.97
CA SER A 148 13.51 6.93 -6.46
C SER A 148 12.73 6.02 -5.49
N ALA A 149 13.37 5.00 -4.91
CA ALA A 149 12.75 4.15 -3.90
C ALA A 149 12.36 4.94 -2.63
N PHE A 150 13.23 5.83 -2.18
CA PHE A 150 12.94 6.70 -1.02
C PHE A 150 11.84 7.72 -1.34
N ALA A 151 11.85 8.30 -2.54
CA ALA A 151 10.79 9.22 -2.98
C ALA A 151 9.41 8.53 -3.02
N LEU A 152 9.35 7.28 -3.50
CA LEU A 152 8.14 6.46 -3.44
C LEU A 152 7.69 6.26 -1.99
N ALA A 153 8.59 5.83 -1.09
CA ALA A 153 8.28 5.61 0.32
C ALA A 153 7.74 6.87 1.00
N VAL A 154 8.30 8.05 0.71
CA VAL A 154 7.81 9.34 1.22
C VAL A 154 6.44 9.69 0.62
N GLY A 155 6.23 9.46 -0.68
CA GLY A 155 4.93 9.66 -1.32
C GLY A 155 3.83 8.84 -0.66
N ILE A 156 4.10 7.55 -0.45
CA ILE A 156 3.18 6.64 0.27
C ILE A 156 2.98 7.10 1.71
N ALA A 157 4.03 7.50 2.43
CA ALA A 157 3.88 8.01 3.80
C ALA A 157 2.97 9.24 3.88
N LEU A 158 3.05 10.14 2.90
CA LEU A 158 2.20 11.35 2.87
C LEU A 158 0.71 11.01 2.68
N GLN A 159 0.38 10.03 1.84
CA GLN A 159 -1.02 9.58 1.67
C GLN A 159 -1.52 8.79 2.89
N ASN A 160 -0.64 8.05 3.56
CA ASN A 160 -0.99 7.24 4.73
C ASN A 160 -1.34 8.08 5.97
N VAL A 161 -0.92 9.35 6.03
CA VAL A 161 -1.36 10.26 7.11
C VAL A 161 -2.89 10.45 7.09
N PRO A 162 -3.55 10.83 5.98
CA PRO A 162 -5.00 10.77 5.87
C PRO A 162 -5.61 9.43 6.23
N GLU A 163 -5.05 8.34 5.72
CA GLU A 163 -5.60 6.99 5.92
C GLU A 163 -5.60 6.57 7.39
N GLY A 164 -4.49 6.76 8.11
CA GLY A 164 -4.43 6.49 9.54
C GLY A 164 -5.46 7.29 10.34
N ALA A 165 -5.74 8.54 9.94
CA ALA A 165 -6.78 9.37 10.54
C ALA A 165 -8.18 8.83 10.24
N ILE A 166 -8.45 8.42 9.00
CA ILE A 166 -9.72 7.87 8.55
C ILE A 166 -10.07 6.59 9.31
N VAL A 167 -9.09 5.79 9.72
CA VAL A 167 -9.31 4.60 10.56
C VAL A 167 -9.53 4.98 12.03
N ALA A 168 -8.62 5.76 12.60
CA ALA A 168 -8.62 6.00 14.05
C ALA A 168 -9.77 6.91 14.52
N MET A 169 -10.18 7.90 13.72
CA MET A 169 -11.21 8.87 14.13
C MET A 169 -12.60 8.24 14.27
N PRO A 170 -13.13 7.47 13.30
CA PRO A 170 -14.43 6.79 13.45
C PRO A 170 -14.42 5.78 14.60
N LEU A 171 -13.33 5.06 14.84
CA LEU A 171 -13.20 4.13 15.97
C LEU A 171 -13.33 4.87 17.32
N ARG A 172 -12.74 6.06 17.40
CA ARG A 172 -12.87 6.93 18.59
C ARG A 172 -14.30 7.38 18.79
N GLN A 173 -15.02 7.74 17.72
CA GLN A 173 -16.42 8.18 17.80
C GLN A 173 -17.37 7.03 18.15
N ALA A 174 -17.08 5.82 17.69
CA ALA A 174 -17.79 4.61 18.09
C ALA A 174 -17.62 4.25 19.59
N GLY A 175 -16.99 5.16 20.39
CA GLY A 175 -16.84 5.02 21.84
C GLY A 175 -15.55 4.37 22.31
N MET A 176 -14.61 4.05 21.42
CA MET A 176 -13.31 3.54 21.86
C MET A 176 -12.49 4.58 22.60
N SER A 177 -11.62 4.15 23.49
CA SER A 177 -10.63 5.04 24.08
C SER A 177 -9.65 5.52 23.01
N ARG A 178 -9.07 6.73 23.17
CA ARG A 178 -8.08 7.29 22.23
C ARG A 178 -6.92 6.35 21.98
N VAL A 179 -6.42 5.70 23.05
CA VAL A 179 -5.30 4.76 22.95
C VAL A 179 -5.69 3.54 22.11
N LYS A 180 -6.87 2.95 22.32
CA LYS A 180 -7.33 1.80 21.50
C LYS A 180 -7.53 2.18 20.04
N ALA A 181 -8.15 3.32 19.75
CA ALA A 181 -8.36 3.80 18.41
C ALA A 181 -7.01 4.08 17.70
N PHE A 182 -6.07 4.75 18.37
CA PHE A 182 -4.71 4.93 17.90
C PHE A 182 -4.01 3.61 17.60
N THR A 183 -4.05 2.66 18.54
CA THR A 183 -3.37 1.37 18.38
C THR A 183 -3.91 0.58 17.18
N LEU A 184 -5.23 0.56 16.97
CA LEU A 184 -5.83 -0.12 15.82
C LEU A 184 -5.46 0.58 14.51
N GLY A 185 -5.52 1.91 14.44
CA GLY A 185 -5.08 2.67 13.27
C GLY A 185 -3.58 2.49 12.98
N MET A 186 -2.73 2.47 14.00
CA MET A 186 -1.31 2.17 13.83
C MET A 186 -1.08 0.73 13.33
N LEU A 187 -1.79 -0.24 13.90
CA LEU A 187 -1.63 -1.66 13.54
C LEU A 187 -2.13 -1.96 12.13
N SER A 188 -3.11 -1.22 11.58
CA SER A 188 -3.49 -1.37 10.18
C SER A 188 -2.35 -1.07 9.21
N GLY A 189 -1.44 -0.14 9.57
CA GLY A 189 -0.22 0.13 8.80
C GLY A 189 0.94 -0.85 9.04
N ALA A 190 0.86 -1.72 10.06
CA ALA A 190 1.97 -2.64 10.35
C ALA A 190 2.19 -3.69 9.26
N VAL A 191 1.22 -3.90 8.37
CA VAL A 191 1.35 -4.79 7.21
C VAL A 191 2.26 -4.21 6.12
N GLU A 192 2.48 -2.90 6.08
CA GLU A 192 3.36 -2.24 5.11
C GLU A 192 4.82 -2.71 5.23
N PRO A 193 5.50 -2.59 6.39
CA PRO A 193 6.85 -3.12 6.53
C PRO A 193 6.92 -4.65 6.38
N LEU A 194 5.85 -5.39 6.74
CA LEU A 194 5.78 -6.83 6.51
C LEU A 194 5.69 -7.17 5.03
N GLY A 195 4.82 -6.51 4.28
CA GLY A 195 4.69 -6.65 2.82
C GLY A 195 6.00 -6.30 2.11
N ALA A 196 6.66 -5.21 2.53
CA ALA A 196 7.94 -4.80 1.99
C ALA A 196 9.05 -5.83 2.23
N LEU A 197 9.17 -6.36 3.45
CA LEU A 197 10.15 -7.41 3.78
C LEU A 197 9.89 -8.69 3.00
N LEU A 198 8.63 -9.11 2.89
CA LEU A 198 8.24 -10.27 2.09
C LEU A 198 8.67 -10.10 0.64
N THR A 199 8.39 -8.94 0.06
CA THR A 199 8.70 -8.65 -1.34
C THR A 199 10.20 -8.58 -1.60
N ILE A 200 10.99 -7.99 -0.69
CA ILE A 200 12.46 -8.01 -0.78
C ILE A 200 12.98 -9.46 -0.72
N GLY A 201 12.44 -10.29 0.17
CA GLY A 201 12.80 -11.70 0.27
C GLY A 201 12.48 -12.48 -1.00
N LEU A 202 11.31 -12.26 -1.59
CA LEU A 202 10.91 -12.88 -2.86
C LEU A 202 11.79 -12.40 -4.01
N ALA A 203 12.08 -11.11 -4.10
CA ALA A 203 12.94 -10.53 -5.12
C ALA A 203 14.37 -11.11 -5.09
N ALA A 204 14.89 -11.44 -3.91
CA ALA A 204 16.19 -12.08 -3.77
C ALA A 204 16.22 -13.50 -4.38
N VAL A 205 15.07 -14.20 -4.39
CA VAL A 205 14.94 -15.55 -4.96
C VAL A 205 14.58 -15.50 -6.44
N PHE A 206 13.72 -14.54 -6.84
CA PHE A 206 13.16 -14.44 -8.18
C PHE A 206 13.69 -13.22 -8.95
N ALA A 207 14.96 -12.91 -8.80
CA ALA A 207 15.58 -11.74 -9.41
C ALA A 207 15.25 -11.54 -10.92
N PRO A 208 15.24 -12.60 -11.78
CA PRO A 208 14.87 -12.43 -13.20
C PRO A 208 13.40 -12.05 -13.43
N MET A 209 12.54 -12.17 -12.42
CA MET A 209 11.12 -11.82 -12.49
C MET A 209 10.81 -10.41 -11.97
N MET A 210 11.83 -9.56 -11.80
CA MET A 210 11.66 -8.21 -11.28
C MET A 210 10.61 -7.38 -12.04
N PRO A 211 10.57 -7.40 -13.40
CA PRO A 211 9.52 -6.72 -14.15
C PRO A 211 8.10 -7.19 -13.81
N VAL A 212 7.92 -8.51 -13.57
CA VAL A 212 6.64 -9.08 -13.16
C VAL A 212 6.29 -8.64 -11.75
N MET A 213 7.25 -8.59 -10.83
CA MET A 213 7.02 -8.18 -9.43
C MET A 213 6.66 -6.70 -9.31
N LEU A 214 7.34 -5.83 -10.07
CA LEU A 214 7.04 -4.40 -10.13
C LEU A 214 5.61 -4.16 -10.65
N SER A 215 5.26 -4.79 -11.77
CA SER A 215 3.92 -4.64 -12.36
C SER A 215 2.83 -5.32 -11.52
N PHE A 216 3.14 -6.39 -10.80
CA PHE A 216 2.24 -6.99 -9.83
C PHE A 216 1.86 -5.99 -8.73
N ALA A 217 2.84 -5.31 -8.12
CA ALA A 217 2.57 -4.29 -7.11
C ALA A 217 1.75 -3.12 -7.70
N ALA A 218 2.04 -2.71 -8.95
CA ALA A 218 1.25 -1.67 -9.63
C ALA A 218 -0.20 -2.08 -9.85
N GLY A 219 -0.45 -3.31 -10.29
CA GLY A 219 -1.80 -3.84 -10.48
C GLY A 219 -2.59 -3.92 -9.18
N ALA A 220 -1.94 -4.39 -8.11
CA ALA A 220 -2.52 -4.43 -6.78
C ALA A 220 -2.88 -3.03 -6.26
N MET A 221 -1.98 -2.04 -6.38
CA MET A 221 -2.26 -0.66 -5.97
C MET A 221 -3.38 -0.01 -6.79
N LEU A 222 -3.43 -0.22 -8.11
CA LEU A 222 -4.51 0.33 -8.94
C LEU A 222 -5.86 -0.32 -8.66
N TYR A 223 -5.89 -1.59 -8.27
CA TYR A 223 -7.11 -2.25 -7.78
C TYR A 223 -7.68 -1.48 -6.58
N VAL A 224 -6.86 -1.23 -5.56
CA VAL A 224 -7.26 -0.45 -4.36
C VAL A 224 -7.78 0.94 -4.73
N VAL A 225 -7.12 1.64 -5.66
CA VAL A 225 -7.59 2.97 -6.11
C VAL A 225 -8.99 2.91 -6.68
N VAL A 226 -9.27 1.92 -7.53
CA VAL A 226 -10.59 1.79 -8.19
C VAL A 226 -11.68 1.38 -7.21
N GLU A 227 -11.36 0.51 -6.27
CA GLU A 227 -12.32 -0.03 -5.33
C GLU A 227 -12.69 0.95 -4.21
N GLU A 228 -11.71 1.64 -3.64
CA GLU A 228 -11.90 2.44 -2.44
C GLU A 228 -12.03 3.95 -2.68
N LEU A 229 -11.46 4.46 -3.78
CA LEU A 229 -11.23 5.90 -3.94
C LEU A 229 -11.95 6.48 -5.15
N VAL A 230 -12.61 5.68 -5.98
CA VAL A 230 -13.41 6.07 -7.15
C VAL A 230 -14.84 5.65 -6.99
#